data_b08408aaa5d7edf7337dfa489ed4c9cb
#
_entry.id   b08408aaa5d7edf7337dfa489ed4c9cb
#
_cell.length_a   1.000
_cell.length_b   1.000
_cell.length_c   1.000
_cell.angle_alpha   90.00
_cell.angle_beta   90.00
_cell.angle_gamma   90.00
#
_symmetry.space_group_name_H-M   'P 1'
#
loop_
_entity.id
_entity.type
_entity.pdbx_description
1 polymer ?
#
loop_
_entity_poly.entity_id
_entity_poly.type
_entity_poly.pdbx_seq_one_letter_code
_entity_poly.pdbx_strand_id
1 'polypeptide(L)'
;MLRYLTLGSNDIVRSGRFYDPVLGVLGLGRMKTLGHEIGYGGADGGLTVWVVKPFDERAATAGNGSMLAFAAPTRTAVDDFHRQALAHGGSDEGKPGLRPYGENFYACYVRD
;
A
#
# COMPACT_ATOMS: atom_id res chain seq x y z
N MET A 1 -13.49 -2.46 -13.46
CA MET A 1 -12.04 -2.16 -13.42
C MET A 1 -11.79 -1.05 -12.42
N LEU A 2 -10.80 -1.25 -11.53
CA LEU A 2 -10.45 -0.23 -10.53
C LEU A 2 -9.70 0.93 -11.18
N ARG A 3 -10.15 2.14 -10.92
CA ARG A 3 -9.49 3.38 -11.35
C ARG A 3 -8.57 3.92 -10.27
N TYR A 4 -9.09 4.02 -9.07
CA TYR A 4 -8.31 4.41 -7.89
C TYR A 4 -8.91 3.78 -6.65
N LEU A 5 -8.15 3.81 -5.58
CA LEU A 5 -8.61 3.43 -4.26
C LEU A 5 -8.17 4.47 -3.24
N THR A 6 -8.85 4.50 -2.11
CA THR A 6 -8.60 5.47 -1.05
C THR A 6 -8.37 4.74 0.27
N LEU A 7 -7.32 5.14 0.97
CA LEU A 7 -6.96 4.66 2.29
C LEU A 7 -7.02 5.82 3.28
N GLY A 8 -7.67 5.63 4.40
CA GLY A 8 -7.74 6.63 5.46
C GLY A 8 -6.46 6.72 6.26
N SER A 9 -6.11 7.93 6.70
CA SER A 9 -4.95 8.19 7.54
C SER A 9 -5.27 9.22 8.62
N ASN A 10 -4.75 8.99 9.82
CA ASN A 10 -4.81 9.95 10.91
C ASN A 10 -3.56 10.86 10.98
N ASP A 11 -2.54 10.54 10.19
CA ASP A 11 -1.28 11.29 10.12
C ASP A 11 -0.70 11.13 8.72
N ILE A 12 -0.97 12.12 7.87
CA ILE A 12 -0.58 12.10 6.45
C ILE A 12 0.96 12.05 6.29
N VAL A 13 1.70 12.77 7.12
CA VAL A 13 3.16 12.78 7.05
C VAL A 13 3.73 11.41 7.36
N ARG A 14 3.25 10.79 8.43
CA ARG A 14 3.65 9.44 8.82
C ARG A 14 3.27 8.40 7.76
N SER A 15 2.06 8.49 7.24
CA SER A 15 1.61 7.62 6.16
C SER A 15 2.50 7.74 4.93
N GLY A 16 2.92 8.95 4.57
CA GLY A 16 3.84 9.17 3.46
C GLY A 16 5.19 8.49 3.67
N ARG A 17 5.73 8.51 4.87
CA ARG A 17 6.99 7.83 5.20
C ARG A 17 6.89 6.31 5.03
N PHE A 18 5.70 5.75 5.26
CA PHE A 18 5.43 4.33 5.02
C PHE A 18 5.20 4.05 3.54
N TYR A 19 4.25 4.75 2.93
CA TYR A 19 3.81 4.43 1.56
C TYR A 19 4.82 4.79 0.49
N ASP A 20 5.65 5.81 0.67
CA ASP A 20 6.67 6.18 -0.32
C ASP A 20 7.59 4.99 -0.66
N PRO A 21 8.28 4.36 0.30
CA PRO A 21 9.16 3.24 -0.03
C PRO A 21 8.39 1.97 -0.39
N VAL A 22 7.23 1.73 0.21
CA VAL A 22 6.46 0.50 0.02
C VAL A 22 5.82 0.46 -1.36
N LEU A 23 5.08 1.50 -1.74
CA LEU A 23 4.47 1.59 -3.07
C LEU A 23 5.51 1.82 -4.16
N GLY A 24 6.64 2.44 -3.81
CA GLY A 24 7.76 2.62 -4.72
C GLY A 24 8.31 1.29 -5.27
N VAL A 25 8.27 0.23 -4.48
CA VAL A 25 8.66 -1.13 -4.95
C VAL A 25 7.81 -1.58 -6.14
N LEU A 26 6.56 -1.14 -6.18
CA LEU A 26 5.60 -1.49 -7.24
C LEU A 26 5.57 -0.45 -8.38
N GLY A 27 6.49 0.52 -8.35
CA GLY A 27 6.53 1.57 -9.37
C GLY A 27 5.50 2.67 -9.19
N LEU A 28 4.86 2.77 -8.01
CA LEU A 28 3.91 3.82 -7.68
C LEU A 28 4.62 4.92 -6.88
N GLY A 29 4.81 6.08 -7.50
CA GLY A 29 5.44 7.24 -6.86
C GLY A 29 4.43 8.32 -6.51
N ARG A 30 4.84 9.26 -5.65
CA ARG A 30 4.01 10.43 -5.37
C ARG A 30 3.80 11.24 -6.64
N MET A 31 2.54 11.51 -6.93
CA MET A 31 2.15 12.40 -8.01
C MET A 31 1.45 13.66 -7.51
N LYS A 32 0.99 13.66 -6.25
CA LYS A 32 0.34 14.81 -5.63
C LYS A 32 0.51 14.77 -4.12
N THR A 33 0.80 15.90 -3.52
CA THR A 33 0.89 16.06 -2.06
C THR A 33 0.13 17.32 -1.64
N LEU A 34 -0.87 17.14 -0.80
CA LEU A 34 -1.60 18.21 -0.12
C LEU A 34 -1.57 17.94 1.39
N GLY A 35 -1.98 18.93 2.19
CA GLY A 35 -1.97 18.76 3.65
C GLY A 35 -2.86 17.66 4.18
N HIS A 36 -3.86 17.24 3.42
CA HIS A 36 -4.86 16.23 3.82
C HIS A 36 -4.89 14.99 2.93
N GLU A 37 -4.02 14.92 1.91
CA GLU A 37 -3.96 13.77 1.02
C GLU A 37 -2.63 13.64 0.30
N ILE A 38 -2.28 12.40 -0.03
CA ILE A 38 -1.17 12.06 -0.91
C ILE A 38 -1.70 11.13 -1.99
N GLY A 39 -1.41 11.43 -3.26
CA GLY A 39 -1.73 10.56 -4.39
C GLY A 39 -0.49 9.86 -4.91
N TYR A 40 -0.60 8.56 -5.15
CA TYR A 40 0.44 7.72 -5.74
C TYR A 40 -0.05 7.16 -7.06
N GLY A 41 0.83 7.13 -8.05
CA GLY A 41 0.49 6.57 -9.36
C GLY A 41 1.73 6.11 -10.10
N GLY A 42 1.52 5.26 -11.10
CA GLY A 42 2.55 4.80 -12.01
C GLY A 42 2.60 5.62 -13.29
N ALA A 43 3.70 5.45 -14.04
CA ALA A 43 3.90 6.16 -15.32
C ALA A 43 2.89 5.74 -16.40
N ASP A 44 2.25 4.58 -16.24
CA ASP A 44 1.27 4.05 -17.19
C ASP A 44 -0.12 4.68 -17.08
N GLY A 45 -0.36 5.52 -16.06
CA GLY A 45 -1.66 6.13 -15.80
C GLY A 45 -2.74 5.13 -15.35
N GLY A 46 -2.33 3.96 -14.86
CA GLY A 46 -3.23 2.92 -14.37
C GLY A 46 -3.83 3.24 -13.00
N LEU A 47 -3.79 2.27 -12.10
CA LEU A 47 -4.32 2.41 -10.75
C LEU A 47 -3.61 3.52 -9.99
N THR A 48 -4.38 4.36 -9.31
CA THR A 48 -3.85 5.34 -8.35
C THR A 48 -4.29 4.98 -6.93
N VAL A 49 -3.45 5.31 -5.96
CA VAL A 49 -3.70 5.09 -4.53
C VAL A 49 -3.71 6.44 -3.84
N TRP A 50 -4.78 6.75 -3.14
CA TRP A 50 -4.92 8.00 -2.40
C TRP A 50 -4.92 7.70 -0.91
N VAL A 51 -3.99 8.30 -0.19
CA VAL A 51 -3.95 8.25 1.28
C VAL A 51 -4.47 9.59 1.78
N VAL A 52 -5.59 9.57 2.50
CA VAL A 52 -6.34 10.79 2.79
C VAL A 52 -6.81 10.85 4.24
N LYS A 53 -7.03 12.05 4.74
CA LYS A 53 -7.91 12.23 5.90
C LYS A 53 -9.32 11.80 5.50
N PRO A 54 -10.04 11.04 6.37
CA PRO A 54 -11.41 10.64 6.05
C PRO A 54 -12.30 11.84 5.71
N PHE A 55 -13.17 11.66 4.72
CA PHE A 55 -14.05 12.73 4.22
C PHE A 55 -14.95 13.32 5.31
N ASP A 56 -15.40 12.48 6.26
CA ASP A 56 -16.26 12.90 7.39
C ASP A 56 -15.48 13.55 8.55
N GLU A 57 -14.16 13.72 8.38
CA GLU A 57 -13.25 14.31 9.38
C GLU A 57 -13.11 13.51 10.67
N ARG A 58 -13.73 12.33 10.76
CA ARG A 58 -13.54 11.41 11.89
C ARG A 58 -12.23 10.67 11.74
N ALA A 59 -11.78 10.02 12.82
CA ALA A 59 -10.57 9.22 12.80
C ALA A 59 -10.68 8.06 11.80
N ALA A 60 -9.61 7.82 11.07
CA ALA A 60 -9.46 6.62 10.26
C ALA A 60 -9.33 5.41 11.18
N THR A 61 -9.94 4.30 10.79
CA THR A 61 -9.87 3.03 11.50
C THR A 61 -9.34 1.94 10.57
N ALA A 62 -8.78 0.87 11.15
CA ALA A 62 -8.46 -0.32 10.37
C ALA A 62 -9.78 -0.95 9.90
N GLY A 63 -10.03 -0.98 8.62
CA GLY A 63 -11.24 -1.60 8.06
C GLY A 63 -11.23 -3.11 8.30
N ASN A 64 -11.69 -3.55 9.46
CA ASN A 64 -11.70 -4.98 9.81
C ASN A 64 -12.47 -5.79 8.76
N GLY A 65 -11.79 -6.79 8.19
CA GLY A 65 -12.31 -7.56 7.07
C GLY A 65 -11.93 -6.99 5.68
N SER A 66 -11.23 -5.85 5.63
CA SER A 66 -10.76 -5.26 4.38
C SER A 66 -9.28 -5.56 4.16
N MET A 67 -8.94 -5.90 2.92
CA MET A 67 -7.57 -6.12 2.49
C MET A 67 -7.44 -5.72 1.02
N LEU A 68 -6.36 -5.04 0.70
CA LEU A 68 -6.02 -4.70 -0.68
C LEU A 68 -4.86 -5.57 -1.14
N ALA A 69 -5.01 -6.18 -2.29
CA ALA A 69 -3.95 -6.95 -2.91
C ALA A 69 -3.40 -6.19 -4.11
N PHE A 70 -2.11 -5.91 -4.09
CA PHE A 70 -1.39 -5.33 -5.22
C PHE A 70 -0.66 -6.42 -5.98
N ALA A 71 -0.70 -6.36 -7.29
CA ALA A 71 0.11 -7.23 -8.13
C ALA A 71 1.56 -6.76 -8.10
N ALA A 72 2.47 -7.69 -7.87
CA ALA A 72 3.91 -7.45 -7.95
C ALA A 72 4.48 -8.18 -9.18
N PRO A 73 5.44 -7.57 -9.90
CA PRO A 73 5.95 -8.18 -11.15
C PRO A 73 6.82 -9.42 -10.90
N THR A 74 7.45 -9.54 -9.74
CA THR A 74 8.37 -10.62 -9.41
C THR A 74 8.28 -11.02 -7.94
N ARG A 75 8.79 -12.21 -7.60
CA ARG A 75 8.92 -12.62 -6.20
C ARG A 75 9.86 -11.70 -5.42
N THR A 76 10.94 -11.22 -6.05
CA THR A 76 11.84 -10.24 -5.46
C THR A 76 11.09 -8.97 -5.06
N ALA A 77 10.17 -8.49 -5.90
CA ALA A 77 9.34 -7.33 -5.56
C ALA A 77 8.43 -7.60 -4.35
N VAL A 78 7.89 -8.81 -4.21
CA VAL A 78 7.12 -9.20 -3.02
C VAL A 78 8.01 -9.16 -1.78
N ASP A 79 9.21 -9.72 -1.85
CA ASP A 79 10.17 -9.70 -0.74
C ASP A 79 10.55 -8.27 -0.37
N ASP A 80 10.82 -7.42 -1.35
CA ASP A 80 11.18 -6.02 -1.14
C ASP A 80 10.03 -5.21 -0.53
N PHE A 81 8.81 -5.45 -0.99
CA PHE A 81 7.60 -4.82 -0.45
C PHE A 81 7.48 -5.11 1.05
N HIS A 82 7.61 -6.37 1.44
CA HIS A 82 7.55 -6.78 2.84
C HIS A 82 8.67 -6.12 3.66
N ARG A 83 9.89 -6.17 3.17
CA ARG A 83 11.05 -5.59 3.85
C ARG A 83 10.89 -4.09 4.07
N GLN A 84 10.47 -3.36 3.04
CA GLN A 84 10.26 -1.91 3.13
C GLN A 84 9.12 -1.58 4.09
N ALA A 85 8.04 -2.35 4.07
CA ALA A 85 6.92 -2.15 4.98
C ALA A 85 7.35 -2.27 6.45
N LEU A 86 8.10 -3.31 6.79
CA LEU A 86 8.59 -3.51 8.16
C LEU A 86 9.62 -2.46 8.57
N ALA A 87 10.47 -2.04 7.64
CA ALA A 87 11.49 -1.01 7.91
C ALA A 87 10.87 0.38 8.18
N HIS A 88 9.65 0.64 7.72
CA HIS A 88 9.01 1.95 7.77
C HIS A 88 7.72 1.98 8.60
N GLY A 89 7.64 1.12 9.61
CA GLY A 89 6.59 1.18 10.63
C GLY A 89 5.43 0.22 10.46
N GLY A 90 5.41 -0.57 9.39
CA GLY A 90 4.42 -1.62 9.21
C GLY A 90 4.72 -2.86 10.05
N SER A 91 3.71 -3.71 10.21
CA SER A 91 3.86 -4.99 10.91
C SER A 91 3.64 -6.18 9.98
N ASP A 92 4.29 -7.29 10.32
CA ASP A 92 4.17 -8.55 9.58
C ASP A 92 2.82 -9.22 9.86
N GLU A 93 2.11 -9.54 8.80
CA GLU A 93 0.87 -10.34 8.83
C GLU A 93 1.01 -11.60 7.97
N GLY A 94 2.18 -11.85 7.42
CA GLY A 94 2.51 -13.03 6.63
C GLY A 94 3.76 -12.82 5.80
N LYS A 95 4.84 -13.51 6.17
CA LYS A 95 6.13 -13.41 5.47
C LYS A 95 5.99 -13.82 4.00
N PRO A 96 6.86 -13.28 3.12
CA PRO A 96 6.89 -13.71 1.72
C PRO A 96 7.00 -15.22 1.57
N GLY A 97 6.17 -15.79 0.73
CA GLY A 97 6.16 -17.22 0.47
C GLY A 97 4.97 -17.68 -0.36
N LEU A 98 5.00 -18.95 -0.72
CA LEU A 98 3.91 -19.56 -1.45
C LEU A 98 2.65 -19.69 -0.58
N ARG A 99 1.48 -19.56 -1.22
CA ARG A 99 0.17 -19.71 -0.58
C ARG A 99 -0.66 -20.74 -1.35
N PRO A 100 -1.62 -21.41 -0.69
CA PRO A 100 -2.39 -22.49 -1.31
C PRO A 100 -3.48 -22.03 -2.28
N TYR A 101 -3.47 -20.76 -2.68
CA TYR A 101 -4.48 -20.16 -3.55
C TYR A 101 -4.18 -20.32 -5.04
N GLY A 102 -3.02 -20.86 -5.38
CA GLY A 102 -2.59 -21.13 -6.74
C GLY A 102 -1.20 -21.74 -6.75
N GLU A 103 -0.83 -22.39 -7.86
CA GLU A 103 0.45 -23.10 -7.99
C GLU A 103 1.66 -22.18 -7.78
N ASN A 104 1.58 -20.94 -8.28
CA ASN A 104 2.63 -19.95 -8.17
C ASN A 104 2.20 -18.71 -7.41
N PHE A 105 1.26 -18.86 -6.48
CA PHE A 105 0.76 -17.75 -5.67
C PHE A 105 1.76 -17.42 -4.57
N TYR A 106 2.67 -16.49 -4.87
CA TYR A 106 3.71 -16.01 -3.95
C TYR A 106 3.29 -14.64 -3.41
N ALA A 107 3.14 -14.52 -2.11
CA ALA A 107 2.61 -13.30 -1.50
C ALA A 107 3.23 -13.01 -0.13
N CYS A 108 3.08 -11.79 0.32
CA CYS A 108 3.29 -11.37 1.70
C CYS A 108 2.10 -10.53 2.15
N TYR A 109 1.95 -10.38 3.46
CA TYR A 109 0.90 -9.57 4.06
C TYR A 109 1.50 -8.65 5.11
N VAL A 110 1.10 -7.39 5.06
CA VAL A 110 1.57 -6.38 6.01
C VAL A 110 0.40 -5.52 6.46
N ARG A 111 0.57 -4.90 7.62
CA ARG A 111 -0.33 -3.88 8.14
C ARG A 111 0.44 -2.57 8.23
N ASP A 112 -0.16 -1.50 7.73
CA ASP A 112 0.41 -0.15 7.74
C ASP A 112 0.38 0.52 9.13
#